data_8f6da4d11890732003676644993c18ac
#
_entry.id   8f6da4d11890732003676644993c18ac
#
_cell.length_a   1.000
_cell.length_b   1.000
_cell.length_c   1.000
_cell.angle_alpha   90.00
_cell.angle_beta   90.00
_cell.angle_gamma   90.00
#
_symmetry.space_group_name_H-M   'P 1'
#
loop_
_entity.id
_entity.type
_entity.pdbx_description
1 polymer ?
#
loop_
_entity_poly.entity_id
_entity_poly.type
_entity_poly.pdbx_seq_one_letter_code
_entity_poly.pdbx_strand_id
1 'polypeptide(L)'
;MADFRLGRLKFNWKGNWTTSTAFVIDDIVKYGANAYVCTTNHTSAANENLFYSSDLSNWSLHTEGVVSKGDWAATTWYKVNDVVKYGNSQYRVTTGHTSGATFSDTNFSTYLEGLKFEDSWVASTTYQIGDIVTFRGYTYSAKTNHTGQTATPNLDTTNWVVVTTGFSAQGDYATSTAYAPGDVVRYGGYSYV
;
A
#
# COMPACT_ATOMS: atom_id res chain seq x y z
N MET A 1 -2.14 -61.87 1.94
CA MET A 1 -1.74 -60.52 2.35
C MET A 1 -2.15 -59.56 1.22
N ALA A 2 -3.04 -58.64 1.48
CA ALA A 2 -3.45 -57.68 0.44
C ALA A 2 -2.35 -56.63 0.26
N ASP A 3 -1.77 -56.56 -0.96
CA ASP A 3 -0.80 -55.53 -1.32
C ASP A 3 -1.48 -54.17 -1.31
N PHE A 4 -1.15 -53.32 -0.34
CA PHE A 4 -1.56 -51.94 -0.31
C PHE A 4 -0.65 -51.13 -1.27
N ARG A 5 -1.10 -50.92 -2.49
CA ARG A 5 -0.42 -50.01 -3.43
C ARG A 5 -0.76 -48.58 -3.07
N LEU A 6 0.19 -47.84 -2.51
CA LEU A 6 0.11 -46.38 -2.45
C LEU A 6 -0.08 -45.87 -3.90
N GLY A 7 -1.21 -45.25 -4.16
CA GLY A 7 -1.44 -44.55 -5.42
C GLY A 7 -0.34 -43.50 -5.64
N ARG A 8 0.06 -43.29 -6.90
CA ARG A 8 0.99 -42.24 -7.29
C ARG A 8 0.46 -40.91 -6.79
N LEU A 9 1.32 -40.09 -6.18
CA LEU A 9 0.94 -38.68 -5.88
C LEU A 9 0.46 -38.04 -7.18
N LYS A 10 -0.77 -37.47 -7.13
CA LYS A 10 -1.43 -36.93 -8.30
C LYS A 10 -0.66 -35.72 -8.87
N PHE A 11 -0.04 -34.92 -8.00
CA PHE A 11 0.56 -33.65 -8.35
C PHE A 11 2.07 -33.75 -8.58
N ASN A 12 2.55 -33.02 -9.61
CA ASN A 12 3.94 -32.95 -10.00
C ASN A 12 4.45 -31.50 -9.89
N TRP A 13 5.33 -31.24 -8.93
CA TRP A 13 5.92 -29.92 -8.73
C TRP A 13 6.96 -29.60 -9.81
N LYS A 14 6.74 -28.50 -10.56
CA LYS A 14 7.58 -28.03 -11.67
C LYS A 14 8.43 -26.82 -11.32
N GLY A 15 8.32 -26.28 -10.11
CA GLY A 15 9.01 -25.06 -9.73
C GLY A 15 8.27 -23.78 -10.14
N ASN A 16 8.99 -22.77 -10.60
CA ASN A 16 8.36 -21.55 -11.08
C ASN A 16 7.73 -21.77 -12.46
N TRP A 17 6.58 -21.12 -12.70
CA TRP A 17 6.02 -21.00 -14.03
C TRP A 17 7.02 -20.33 -14.98
N THR A 18 7.17 -20.86 -16.16
CA THR A 18 8.09 -20.38 -17.19
C THR A 18 7.35 -20.19 -18.50
N THR A 19 7.79 -19.23 -19.31
CA THR A 19 7.23 -18.93 -20.62
C THR A 19 7.50 -20.05 -21.62
N SER A 20 6.60 -20.21 -22.62
CA SER A 20 6.78 -21.12 -23.75
C SER A 20 7.14 -22.56 -23.36
N THR A 21 6.62 -23.01 -22.22
CA THR A 21 6.89 -24.33 -21.64
C THR A 21 5.64 -25.19 -21.71
N ALA A 22 5.81 -26.48 -22.09
CA ALA A 22 4.71 -27.43 -22.08
C ALA A 22 4.41 -27.90 -20.66
N PHE A 23 3.18 -27.76 -20.25
CA PHE A 23 2.64 -28.26 -18.99
C PHE A 23 1.52 -29.25 -19.23
N VAL A 24 1.42 -30.23 -18.35
CA VAL A 24 0.38 -31.25 -18.40
C VAL A 24 -0.50 -31.20 -17.17
N ILE A 25 -1.68 -31.78 -17.25
CA ILE A 25 -2.62 -31.88 -16.12
C ILE A 25 -1.90 -32.40 -14.89
N ASP A 26 -2.21 -31.82 -13.72
CA ASP A 26 -1.64 -32.12 -12.41
C ASP A 26 -0.19 -31.60 -12.21
N ASP A 27 0.42 -30.92 -13.17
CA ASP A 27 1.63 -30.15 -12.90
C ASP A 27 1.30 -28.97 -11.97
N ILE A 28 2.14 -28.74 -10.96
CA ILE A 28 2.04 -27.59 -10.06
C ILE A 28 3.20 -26.64 -10.32
N VAL A 29 2.87 -25.35 -10.45
CA VAL A 29 3.86 -24.28 -10.61
C VAL A 29 3.62 -23.18 -9.59
N LYS A 30 4.68 -22.43 -9.28
CA LYS A 30 4.60 -21.16 -8.56
C LYS A 30 4.60 -20.01 -9.56
N TYR A 31 3.63 -19.10 -9.45
CA TYR A 31 3.62 -17.84 -10.17
C TYR A 31 3.32 -16.68 -9.19
N GLY A 32 4.30 -15.77 -9.02
CA GLY A 32 4.23 -14.77 -7.97
C GLY A 32 4.27 -15.41 -6.58
N ALA A 33 3.32 -15.01 -5.75
CA ALA A 33 3.13 -15.55 -4.41
C ALA A 33 2.36 -16.87 -4.37
N ASN A 34 1.66 -17.20 -5.46
CA ASN A 34 0.66 -18.26 -5.51
C ASN A 34 1.20 -19.53 -6.18
N ALA A 35 0.64 -20.67 -5.81
CA ALA A 35 0.83 -21.94 -6.52
C ALA A 35 -0.44 -22.31 -7.30
N TYR A 36 -0.26 -22.85 -8.49
CA TYR A 36 -1.33 -23.23 -9.42
C TYR A 36 -1.17 -24.64 -9.91
N VAL A 37 -2.29 -25.34 -10.10
CA VAL A 37 -2.36 -26.68 -10.69
C VAL A 37 -2.80 -26.55 -12.14
N CYS A 38 -2.08 -27.19 -13.04
CA CYS A 38 -2.48 -27.29 -14.45
C CYS A 38 -3.74 -28.15 -14.60
N THR A 39 -4.77 -27.60 -15.24
CA THR A 39 -6.05 -28.27 -15.49
C THR A 39 -6.20 -28.72 -16.93
N THR A 40 -5.40 -28.15 -17.84
CA THR A 40 -5.46 -28.43 -19.29
C THR A 40 -4.03 -28.52 -19.83
N ASN A 41 -3.73 -29.58 -20.61
CA ASN A 41 -2.43 -29.70 -21.27
C ASN A 41 -2.25 -28.54 -22.25
N HIS A 42 -1.20 -27.75 -22.11
CA HIS A 42 -0.95 -26.58 -22.94
C HIS A 42 0.52 -26.20 -22.96
N THR A 43 0.88 -25.28 -23.84
CA THR A 43 2.14 -24.56 -23.79
C THR A 43 1.85 -23.17 -23.22
N SER A 44 2.58 -22.80 -22.18
CA SER A 44 2.41 -21.52 -21.49
C SER A 44 2.67 -20.31 -22.40
N ALA A 45 2.11 -19.17 -22.03
CA ALA A 45 2.26 -17.91 -22.76
C ALA A 45 3.73 -17.52 -22.97
N ALA A 46 4.00 -16.81 -24.06
CA ALA A 46 5.34 -16.39 -24.44
C ALA A 46 5.93 -15.28 -23.54
N ASN A 47 5.08 -14.55 -22.82
CA ASN A 47 5.48 -13.47 -21.92
C ASN A 47 4.85 -13.67 -20.55
N GLU A 48 5.59 -13.30 -19.51
CA GLU A 48 5.16 -13.43 -18.12
C GLU A 48 3.90 -12.62 -17.80
N ASN A 49 3.77 -11.42 -18.34
CA ASN A 49 2.62 -10.54 -18.11
C ASN A 49 1.32 -11.05 -18.77
N LEU A 50 1.41 -12.06 -19.62
CA LEU A 50 0.24 -12.70 -20.25
C LEU A 50 -0.35 -13.83 -19.38
N PHE A 51 0.26 -14.17 -18.24
CA PHE A 51 -0.25 -15.24 -17.37
C PHE A 51 -1.73 -15.02 -17.03
N TYR A 52 -2.10 -13.85 -16.51
CA TYR A 52 -3.46 -13.58 -16.05
C TYR A 52 -4.47 -13.39 -17.21
N SER A 53 -4.03 -12.93 -18.38
CA SER A 53 -4.92 -12.61 -19.49
C SER A 53 -5.17 -13.76 -20.45
N SER A 54 -4.19 -14.66 -20.62
CA SER A 54 -4.29 -15.72 -21.64
C SER A 54 -3.94 -17.12 -21.14
N ASP A 55 -3.18 -17.24 -20.06
CA ASP A 55 -2.71 -18.54 -19.58
C ASP A 55 -3.52 -19.07 -18.39
N LEU A 56 -4.04 -18.18 -17.53
CA LEU A 56 -4.72 -18.51 -16.27
C LEU A 56 -5.90 -19.48 -16.45
N SER A 57 -6.58 -19.48 -17.60
CA SER A 57 -7.68 -20.40 -17.86
C SER A 57 -7.28 -21.89 -17.86
N ASN A 58 -5.98 -22.18 -18.02
CA ASN A 58 -5.41 -23.53 -17.99
C ASN A 58 -5.00 -23.97 -16.58
N TRP A 59 -5.17 -23.09 -15.59
CA TRP A 59 -4.70 -23.28 -14.23
C TRP A 59 -5.82 -23.14 -13.21
N SER A 60 -5.74 -23.87 -12.13
CA SER A 60 -6.54 -23.67 -10.91
C SER A 60 -5.65 -23.23 -9.77
N LEU A 61 -6.09 -22.22 -9.02
CA LEU A 61 -5.37 -21.80 -7.81
C LEU A 61 -5.32 -22.94 -6.80
N HIS A 62 -4.12 -23.30 -6.38
CA HIS A 62 -3.86 -24.35 -5.41
C HIS A 62 -3.60 -23.78 -4.02
N THR A 63 -2.75 -22.79 -3.93
CA THR A 63 -2.40 -22.14 -2.66
C THR A 63 -2.15 -20.67 -2.87
N GLU A 64 -2.72 -19.84 -2.02
CA GLU A 64 -2.43 -18.41 -1.94
C GLU A 64 -1.29 -18.13 -0.98
N GLY A 65 -0.48 -17.15 -1.32
CA GLY A 65 0.58 -16.62 -0.49
C GLY A 65 0.74 -15.12 -0.72
N VAL A 66 1.64 -14.48 0.02
CA VAL A 66 2.04 -13.09 -0.19
C VAL A 66 3.56 -13.01 -0.34
N VAL A 67 4.03 -12.09 -1.20
CA VAL A 67 5.46 -11.84 -1.39
C VAL A 67 5.71 -10.35 -1.29
N SER A 68 6.58 -9.93 -0.36
CA SER A 68 7.04 -8.54 -0.29
C SER A 68 7.97 -8.24 -1.45
N LYS A 69 7.69 -7.13 -2.15
CA LYS A 69 8.48 -6.60 -3.27
C LYS A 69 9.30 -5.37 -2.88
N GLY A 70 9.23 -4.95 -1.62
CA GLY A 70 9.85 -3.72 -1.16
C GLY A 70 9.05 -2.49 -1.57
N ASP A 71 9.74 -1.40 -1.90
CA ASP A 71 9.10 -0.16 -2.30
C ASP A 71 8.45 -0.30 -3.68
N TRP A 72 7.29 0.36 -3.86
CA TRP A 72 6.64 0.44 -5.16
C TRP A 72 7.55 1.13 -6.19
N ALA A 73 7.58 0.60 -7.39
CA ALA A 73 8.32 1.16 -8.51
C ALA A 73 7.40 1.37 -9.72
N ALA A 74 7.65 2.44 -10.47
CA ALA A 74 6.96 2.71 -11.72
C ALA A 74 7.35 1.70 -12.80
N THR A 75 6.45 1.48 -13.79
CA THR A 75 6.68 0.65 -14.98
C THR A 75 7.13 -0.78 -14.65
N THR A 76 6.66 -1.30 -13.52
CA THR A 76 7.02 -2.63 -13.00
C THR A 76 5.84 -3.57 -13.08
N TRP A 77 6.07 -4.82 -13.51
CA TRP A 77 5.05 -5.86 -13.51
C TRP A 77 4.84 -6.40 -12.10
N TYR A 78 3.63 -6.24 -11.59
CA TYR A 78 3.21 -6.79 -10.31
C TYR A 78 2.21 -7.91 -10.49
N LYS A 79 2.38 -8.98 -9.70
CA LYS A 79 1.52 -10.17 -9.69
C LYS A 79 0.53 -10.09 -8.54
N VAL A 80 -0.59 -10.79 -8.68
CA VAL A 80 -1.58 -10.90 -7.59
C VAL A 80 -0.89 -11.40 -6.33
N ASN A 81 -1.22 -10.78 -5.19
CA ASN A 81 -0.64 -11.02 -3.88
C ASN A 81 0.83 -10.57 -3.69
N ASP A 82 1.43 -9.86 -4.65
CA ASP A 82 2.62 -9.08 -4.35
C ASP A 82 2.26 -7.96 -3.37
N VAL A 83 3.11 -7.70 -2.39
CA VAL A 83 2.96 -6.62 -1.41
C VAL A 83 4.05 -5.59 -1.64
N VAL A 84 3.66 -4.35 -1.88
CA VAL A 84 4.55 -3.22 -2.09
C VAL A 84 4.37 -2.19 -0.98
N LYS A 85 5.42 -1.46 -0.66
CA LYS A 85 5.37 -0.30 0.21
C LYS A 85 5.26 0.96 -0.65
N TYR A 86 4.31 1.83 -0.33
CA TYR A 86 4.20 3.15 -0.91
C TYR A 86 3.82 4.16 0.18
N GLY A 87 4.65 5.17 0.37
CA GLY A 87 4.55 6.01 1.54
C GLY A 87 4.81 5.22 2.82
N ASN A 88 3.96 5.41 3.79
CA ASN A 88 4.04 4.70 5.08
C ASN A 88 3.21 3.42 5.11
N SER A 89 2.47 3.13 4.06
CA SER A 89 1.53 2.01 3.99
C SER A 89 2.03 0.89 3.07
N GLN A 90 1.52 -0.30 3.29
CA GLN A 90 1.73 -1.45 2.43
C GLN A 90 0.45 -1.78 1.68
N TYR A 91 0.60 -2.14 0.42
CA TYR A 91 -0.49 -2.43 -0.50
C TYR A 91 -0.30 -3.81 -1.11
N ARG A 92 -1.37 -4.60 -1.13
CA ARG A 92 -1.41 -5.92 -1.77
C ARG A 92 -2.05 -5.79 -3.13
N VAL A 93 -1.40 -6.32 -4.15
CA VAL A 93 -1.91 -6.38 -5.52
C VAL A 93 -3.12 -7.31 -5.60
N THR A 94 -4.24 -6.78 -6.07
CA THR A 94 -5.50 -7.52 -6.31
C THR A 94 -5.64 -7.97 -7.76
N THR A 95 -5.06 -7.20 -8.69
CA THR A 95 -5.08 -7.50 -10.13
C THR A 95 -3.67 -7.36 -10.69
N GLY A 96 -3.17 -8.40 -11.38
CA GLY A 96 -1.85 -8.36 -12.02
C GLY A 96 -1.80 -7.28 -13.10
N HIS A 97 -0.81 -6.39 -13.01
CA HIS A 97 -0.70 -5.23 -13.90
C HIS A 97 0.73 -4.69 -13.96
N THR A 98 1.02 -3.93 -15.01
CA THR A 98 2.21 -3.07 -15.03
C THR A 98 1.84 -1.72 -14.43
N SER A 99 2.59 -1.29 -13.41
CA SER A 99 2.37 0.00 -12.75
C SER A 99 2.59 1.17 -13.70
N GLY A 100 1.83 2.25 -13.49
CA GLY A 100 1.99 3.51 -14.21
C GLY A 100 3.24 4.29 -13.81
N ALA A 101 3.36 5.52 -14.30
CA ALA A 101 4.43 6.45 -13.90
C ALA A 101 4.23 6.97 -12.47
N THR A 102 2.98 7.03 -11.99
CA THR A 102 2.59 7.44 -10.64
C THR A 102 1.83 6.30 -9.96
N PHE A 103 1.89 6.26 -8.63
CA PHE A 103 1.12 5.29 -7.86
C PHE A 103 -0.38 5.54 -8.04
N SER A 104 -1.12 4.45 -8.24
CA SER A 104 -2.59 4.42 -8.19
C SER A 104 -2.99 3.14 -7.45
N ASP A 105 -3.94 3.24 -6.55
CA ASP A 105 -4.43 2.13 -5.73
C ASP A 105 -5.47 1.26 -6.42
N THR A 106 -5.86 1.57 -7.66
CA THR A 106 -6.93 0.88 -8.41
C THR A 106 -6.77 -0.65 -8.44
N ASN A 107 -5.53 -1.15 -8.55
CA ASN A 107 -5.22 -2.57 -8.61
C ASN A 107 -4.65 -3.12 -7.28
N PHE A 108 -4.84 -2.37 -6.21
CA PHE A 108 -4.34 -2.71 -4.90
C PHE A 108 -5.45 -2.71 -3.84
N SER A 109 -5.23 -3.40 -2.77
CA SER A 109 -5.92 -3.21 -1.49
C SER A 109 -4.91 -2.81 -0.43
N THR A 110 -5.28 -1.94 0.48
CA THR A 110 -4.46 -1.64 1.65
C THR A 110 -4.21 -2.93 2.43
N TYR A 111 -2.95 -3.27 2.64
CA TYR A 111 -2.53 -4.46 3.39
C TYR A 111 -2.18 -4.10 4.83
N LEU A 112 -1.47 -3.00 5.01
CA LEU A 112 -1.11 -2.45 6.31
C LEU A 112 -1.06 -0.93 6.20
N GLU A 113 -1.82 -0.23 7.03
CA GLU A 113 -1.70 1.21 7.21
C GLU A 113 -0.57 1.51 8.19
N GLY A 114 0.34 2.38 7.78
CA GLY A 114 1.45 2.83 8.61
C GLY A 114 1.32 4.32 8.93
N LEU A 115 1.89 4.72 10.07
CA LEU A 115 2.01 6.11 10.49
C LEU A 115 3.49 6.45 10.66
N LYS A 116 3.86 7.68 10.28
CA LYS A 116 5.20 8.22 10.52
C LYS A 116 5.08 9.55 11.24
N PHE A 117 5.70 9.65 12.40
CA PHE A 117 5.77 10.91 13.13
C PHE A 117 6.85 11.79 12.50
N GLU A 118 6.42 12.91 11.97
CA GLU A 118 7.26 14.04 11.60
C GLU A 118 7.22 15.06 12.77
N ASP A 119 8.10 16.03 12.73
CA ASP A 119 8.07 17.10 13.71
C ASP A 119 6.93 18.10 13.42
N SER A 120 7.20 19.38 13.57
CA SER A 120 6.24 20.43 13.21
C SER A 120 6.01 20.50 11.71
N TRP A 121 4.77 20.80 11.31
CA TRP A 121 4.46 21.06 9.92
C TRP A 121 5.33 22.18 9.34
N VAL A 122 5.81 21.96 8.12
CA VAL A 122 6.64 22.91 7.37
C VAL A 122 6.04 23.11 5.98
N ALA A 123 5.87 24.37 5.58
CA ALA A 123 5.40 24.70 4.23
C ALA A 123 6.37 24.18 3.16
N SER A 124 5.84 23.83 1.97
CA SER A 124 6.60 23.34 0.81
C SER A 124 7.34 22.01 1.05
N THR A 125 7.04 21.30 2.13
CA THR A 125 7.53 19.93 2.38
C THR A 125 6.57 18.93 1.74
N THR A 126 7.10 17.86 1.14
CA THR A 126 6.28 16.77 0.62
C THR A 126 5.91 15.83 1.75
N TYR A 127 4.62 15.62 1.93
CA TYR A 127 4.04 14.70 2.90
C TYR A 127 3.40 13.50 2.20
N GLN A 128 3.46 12.36 2.86
CA GLN A 128 2.88 11.10 2.39
C GLN A 128 1.71 10.69 3.28
N ILE A 129 0.79 9.89 2.73
CA ILE A 129 -0.30 9.31 3.53
C ILE A 129 0.27 8.67 4.78
N GLY A 130 -0.32 9.00 5.95
CA GLY A 130 0.11 8.49 7.24
C GLY A 130 1.22 9.32 7.92
N ASP A 131 1.74 10.39 7.30
CA ASP A 131 2.61 11.32 8.00
C ASP A 131 1.81 12.07 9.07
N ILE A 132 2.37 12.13 10.26
CA ILE A 132 1.81 12.81 11.44
C ILE A 132 2.65 14.05 11.72
N VAL A 133 2.04 15.21 11.72
CA VAL A 133 2.69 16.49 12.02
C VAL A 133 2.00 17.20 13.18
N THR A 134 2.76 18.06 13.86
CA THR A 134 2.19 19.00 14.85
C THR A 134 2.08 20.38 14.25
N PHE A 135 0.98 21.06 14.53
CA PHE A 135 0.77 22.46 14.16
C PHE A 135 -0.12 23.15 15.19
N ARG A 136 0.38 24.23 15.81
CA ARG A 136 -0.33 25.00 16.83
C ARG A 136 -0.94 24.13 17.95
N GLY A 137 -0.16 23.17 18.47
CA GLY A 137 -0.59 22.29 19.55
C GLY A 137 -1.51 21.12 19.12
N TYR A 138 -2.00 21.12 17.89
CA TYR A 138 -2.78 20.03 17.32
C TYR A 138 -1.86 19.03 16.60
N THR A 139 -2.32 17.78 16.51
CA THR A 139 -1.67 16.75 15.71
C THR A 139 -2.56 16.44 14.50
N TYR A 140 -1.97 16.38 13.32
CA TYR A 140 -2.64 16.12 12.05
C TYR A 140 -2.02 14.91 11.36
N SER A 141 -2.84 14.14 10.65
CA SER A 141 -2.39 13.07 9.76
C SER A 141 -2.66 13.45 8.31
N ALA A 142 -1.68 13.21 7.43
CA ALA A 142 -1.84 13.37 6.01
C ALA A 142 -2.75 12.27 5.44
N LYS A 143 -3.81 12.67 4.73
CA LYS A 143 -4.79 11.80 4.05
C LYS A 143 -4.38 11.48 2.62
N THR A 144 -3.54 12.30 2.03
CA THR A 144 -3.09 12.21 0.64
C THR A 144 -1.59 12.46 0.56
N ASN A 145 -0.96 11.94 -0.51
CA ASN A 145 0.40 12.36 -0.86
C ASN A 145 0.32 13.75 -1.50
N HIS A 146 0.95 14.72 -0.90
CA HIS A 146 0.91 16.10 -1.37
C HIS A 146 2.17 16.86 -0.96
N THR A 147 2.46 17.96 -1.66
CA THR A 147 3.44 18.93 -1.19
C THR A 147 2.72 19.95 -0.35
N GLY A 148 3.17 20.17 0.88
CA GLY A 148 2.60 21.15 1.81
C GLY A 148 2.52 22.52 1.15
N GLN A 149 1.29 22.97 0.96
CA GLN A 149 0.96 24.25 0.34
C GLN A 149 1.24 25.39 1.33
N THR A 150 0.92 26.62 0.94
CA THR A 150 0.84 27.77 1.86
C THR A 150 -0.32 27.63 2.85
N ALA A 151 -1.34 26.82 2.54
CA ALA A 151 -2.42 26.49 3.46
C ALA A 151 -1.92 25.57 4.57
N THR A 152 -2.10 25.99 5.80
CA THR A 152 -1.71 25.22 6.99
C THR A 152 -2.66 24.05 7.25
N PRO A 153 -2.26 23.00 7.99
CA PRO A 153 -3.06 21.79 8.20
C PRO A 153 -4.47 22.04 8.73
N ASN A 154 -4.66 23.07 9.55
CA ASN A 154 -5.97 23.43 10.10
C ASN A 154 -6.94 24.03 9.07
N LEU A 155 -6.43 24.50 7.94
CA LEU A 155 -7.23 25.10 6.84
C LEU A 155 -7.33 24.16 5.63
N ASP A 156 -6.44 23.16 5.52
CA ASP A 156 -6.42 22.20 4.42
C ASP A 156 -7.05 20.87 4.83
N THR A 157 -8.37 20.83 4.94
CA THR A 157 -9.13 19.64 5.28
C THR A 157 -9.17 18.59 4.16
N THR A 158 -8.69 18.92 2.96
CA THR A 158 -8.56 17.97 1.84
C THR A 158 -7.41 17.02 2.09
N ASN A 159 -6.26 17.54 2.50
CA ASN A 159 -5.04 16.78 2.67
C ASN A 159 -4.80 16.33 4.11
N TRP A 160 -5.43 16.96 5.09
CA TRP A 160 -5.19 16.70 6.50
C TRP A 160 -6.45 16.31 7.27
N VAL A 161 -6.27 15.50 8.29
CA VAL A 161 -7.28 15.21 9.31
C VAL A 161 -6.68 15.40 10.69
N VAL A 162 -7.46 15.99 11.60
CA VAL A 162 -7.06 16.14 13.00
C VAL A 162 -7.05 14.77 13.67
N VAL A 163 -5.92 14.43 14.29
CA VAL A 163 -5.75 13.21 15.10
C VAL A 163 -6.01 13.52 16.57
N THR A 164 -5.36 14.57 17.08
CA THR A 164 -5.61 15.04 18.45
C THR A 164 -5.68 16.55 18.48
N THR A 165 -6.58 17.05 19.32
CA THR A 165 -6.66 18.47 19.66
C THR A 165 -5.69 18.78 20.81
N GLY A 166 -5.11 19.97 20.81
CA GLY A 166 -4.18 20.42 21.84
C GLY A 166 -4.22 21.92 22.02
N PHE A 167 -3.32 22.43 22.83
CA PHE A 167 -3.18 23.84 23.09
C PHE A 167 -1.79 24.33 22.71
N SER A 168 -1.71 25.57 22.21
CA SER A 168 -0.47 26.24 21.85
C SER A 168 -0.36 27.56 22.62
N ALA A 169 0.61 27.64 23.51
CA ALA A 169 0.85 28.86 24.28
C ALA A 169 1.44 29.95 23.38
N GLN A 170 0.71 31.05 23.20
CA GLN A 170 1.10 32.18 22.36
C GLN A 170 1.68 33.36 23.16
N GLY A 171 1.78 33.21 24.48
CA GLY A 171 2.25 34.28 25.34
C GLY A 171 1.17 35.31 25.69
N ASP A 172 1.53 36.61 25.77
CA ASP A 172 0.57 37.64 26.07
C ASP A 172 -0.26 38.03 24.83
N TYR A 173 -1.53 38.34 25.05
CA TYR A 173 -2.43 38.79 23.98
C TYR A 173 -1.85 40.04 23.29
N ALA A 174 -1.81 40.01 21.98
CA ALA A 174 -1.40 41.10 21.13
C ALA A 174 -2.52 41.48 20.17
N THR A 175 -2.82 42.79 20.07
CA THR A 175 -3.77 43.29 19.10
C THR A 175 -3.28 43.07 17.67
N SER A 176 -4.19 42.86 16.73
CA SER A 176 -3.90 42.61 15.31
C SER A 176 -3.14 41.32 15.03
N THR A 177 -3.10 40.37 16.00
CA THR A 177 -2.57 39.05 15.82
C THR A 177 -3.72 38.09 15.48
N ALA A 178 -3.54 37.27 14.43
CA ALA A 178 -4.50 36.23 14.09
C ALA A 178 -4.28 35.01 15.00
N TYR A 179 -5.27 34.66 15.80
CA TYR A 179 -5.29 33.49 16.64
C TYR A 179 -6.13 32.37 15.97
N ALA A 180 -5.76 31.13 16.26
CA ALA A 180 -6.45 29.94 15.78
C ALA A 180 -7.03 29.14 16.96
N PRO A 181 -8.04 28.28 16.74
CA PRO A 181 -8.51 27.36 17.77
C PRO A 181 -7.36 26.59 18.41
N GLY A 182 -7.35 26.51 19.74
CA GLY A 182 -6.28 25.90 20.53
C GLY A 182 -5.14 26.83 20.93
N ASP A 183 -5.07 28.05 20.40
CA ASP A 183 -4.12 29.04 20.90
C ASP A 183 -4.51 29.52 22.30
N VAL A 184 -3.55 29.58 23.20
CA VAL A 184 -3.73 30.07 24.57
C VAL A 184 -2.94 31.37 24.75
N VAL A 185 -3.62 32.43 25.11
CA VAL A 185 -3.02 33.74 25.37
C VAL A 185 -3.30 34.20 26.78
N ARG A 186 -2.43 35.06 27.31
CA ARG A 186 -2.62 35.70 28.62
C ARG A 186 -3.08 37.16 28.42
N TYR A 187 -4.07 37.54 29.16
CA TYR A 187 -4.54 38.91 29.19
C TYR A 187 -5.13 39.24 30.56
N GLY A 188 -4.71 40.35 31.17
CA GLY A 188 -5.24 40.82 32.47
C GLY A 188 -5.08 39.82 33.61
N GLY A 189 -4.04 38.97 33.57
CA GLY A 189 -3.78 37.92 34.57
C GLY A 189 -4.54 36.60 34.36
N TYR A 190 -5.31 36.47 33.29
CA TYR A 190 -6.06 35.26 32.92
C TYR A 190 -5.52 34.66 31.64
N SER A 191 -5.74 33.35 31.48
CA SER A 191 -5.48 32.63 30.22
C SER A 191 -6.80 32.41 29.47
N TYR A 192 -6.77 32.67 28.17
CA TYR A 192 -7.89 32.50 27.24
C TYR A 192 -7.49 31.51 26.13
N VAL A 193 -8.45 30.70 25.66
CA VAL A 193 -8.31 29.74 24.57
C VAL A 193 -9.35 30.01 23.50
#